data_d16e5bb056719464b49b9569c425f056
#
_entry.id   d16e5bb056719464b49b9569c425f056
#
_cell.length_a   1.000
_cell.length_b   1.000
_cell.length_c   1.000
_cell.angle_alpha   90.00
_cell.angle_beta   90.00
_cell.angle_gamma   90.00
#
_symmetry.space_group_name_H-M   'P 1'
#
loop_
_entity.id
_entity.type
_entity.pdbx_description
1 polymer ?
#
loop_
_entity_poly.entity_id
_entity_poly.type
_entity_poly.pdbx_seq_one_letter_code
_entity_poly.pdbx_strand_id
1 'polypeptide(L)'
;MLASDIVQYSINLKNYFKTNDPFKIAQNLDISINYINLNKKAVQAYTLKPFENAPPIISINSNFDIRSQKILCAHELGHAIFHQDTFNHFDGDSLTNSKEYEANLFAVALLFDLSKFNMSILKMDNYLLKSLLDYNIK
;
A
#
# COMPACT_ATOMS: atom_id res chain seq x y z
N MET A 1 5.31 -14.87 0.03
CA MET A 1 4.91 -14.58 -1.36
C MET A 1 6.11 -14.04 -2.12
N LEU A 2 6.27 -14.45 -3.37
CA LEU A 2 7.37 -13.97 -4.18
C LEU A 2 7.12 -12.53 -4.64
N ALA A 3 8.19 -11.77 -4.79
CA ALA A 3 8.10 -10.38 -5.28
C ALA A 3 7.43 -10.32 -6.66
N SER A 4 7.76 -11.27 -7.55
CA SER A 4 7.14 -11.31 -8.87
C SER A 4 5.64 -11.52 -8.81
N ASP A 5 5.15 -12.26 -7.82
CA ASP A 5 3.70 -12.46 -7.64
C ASP A 5 3.00 -11.17 -7.23
N ILE A 6 3.63 -10.38 -6.39
CA ILE A 6 3.08 -9.10 -5.94
C ILE A 6 2.97 -8.12 -7.10
N VAL A 7 4.03 -8.04 -7.90
CA VAL A 7 4.04 -7.18 -9.09
C VAL A 7 2.96 -7.62 -10.08
N GLN A 8 2.87 -8.93 -10.32
CA GLN A 8 1.86 -9.46 -11.24
C GLN A 8 0.45 -9.21 -10.73
N TYR A 9 0.23 -9.34 -9.41
CA TYR A 9 -1.06 -9.04 -8.79
C TYR A 9 -1.45 -7.58 -9.02
N SER A 10 -0.51 -6.66 -8.85
CA SER A 10 -0.75 -5.23 -9.10
C SER A 10 -1.16 -4.98 -10.55
N ILE A 11 -0.47 -5.60 -11.48
CA ILE A 11 -0.78 -5.49 -12.92
C ILE A 11 -2.16 -6.04 -13.20
N ASN A 12 -2.48 -7.20 -12.63
CA ASN A 12 -3.79 -7.82 -12.82
C ASN A 12 -4.92 -6.96 -12.29
N LEU A 13 -4.73 -6.32 -11.14
CA LEU A 13 -5.74 -5.40 -10.58
C LEU A 13 -5.97 -4.20 -11.50
N LYS A 14 -4.89 -3.62 -12.02
CA LYS A 14 -5.01 -2.48 -12.95
C LYS A 14 -5.79 -2.87 -14.20
N ASN A 15 -5.51 -4.04 -14.72
CA ASN A 15 -6.17 -4.52 -15.93
C ASN A 15 -7.62 -4.89 -15.69
N TYR A 16 -7.90 -5.54 -14.55
CA TYR A 16 -9.26 -5.97 -14.21
C TYR A 16 -10.19 -4.78 -13.95
N PHE A 17 -9.74 -3.82 -13.14
CA PHE A 17 -10.55 -2.66 -12.77
C PHE A 17 -10.36 -1.48 -13.73
N LYS A 18 -9.40 -1.57 -14.66
CA LYS A 18 -9.10 -0.53 -15.66
C LYS A 18 -8.76 0.81 -15.01
N THR A 19 -8.06 0.76 -13.90
CA THR A 19 -7.61 1.93 -13.15
C THR A 19 -6.41 1.58 -12.29
N ASN A 20 -5.58 2.56 -11.99
CA ASN A 20 -4.54 2.44 -10.96
C ASN A 20 -4.89 3.22 -9.69
N ASP A 21 -6.10 3.74 -9.60
CA ASP A 21 -6.56 4.51 -8.45
C ASP A 21 -6.83 3.56 -7.27
N PRO A 22 -6.00 3.60 -6.21
CA PRO A 22 -6.15 2.68 -5.09
C PRO A 22 -7.46 2.86 -4.34
N PHE A 23 -8.04 4.05 -4.35
CA PHE A 23 -9.34 4.29 -3.72
C PHE A 23 -10.45 3.52 -4.44
N LYS A 24 -10.44 3.56 -5.77
CA LYS A 24 -11.43 2.82 -6.57
C LYS A 24 -11.25 1.31 -6.44
N ILE A 25 -10.00 0.85 -6.43
CA ILE A 25 -9.70 -0.57 -6.26
C ILE A 25 -10.16 -1.04 -4.89
N ALA A 26 -9.85 -0.29 -3.82
CA ALA A 26 -10.29 -0.62 -2.48
C ALA A 26 -11.81 -0.73 -2.40
N GLN A 27 -12.51 0.23 -2.97
CA GLN A 27 -13.98 0.23 -2.99
C GLN A 27 -14.53 -1.03 -3.67
N ASN A 28 -13.94 -1.42 -4.80
CA ASN A 28 -14.37 -2.63 -5.53
C ASN A 28 -14.03 -3.92 -4.79
N LEU A 29 -13.08 -3.88 -3.86
CA LEU A 29 -12.70 -5.03 -3.01
C LEU A 29 -13.41 -5.02 -1.66
N ASP A 30 -14.38 -4.14 -1.47
CA ASP A 30 -15.12 -3.97 -0.21
C ASP A 30 -14.23 -3.59 0.97
N ILE A 31 -13.15 -2.87 0.69
CA ILE A 31 -12.27 -2.32 1.71
C ILE A 31 -12.67 -0.88 1.96
N SER A 32 -13.06 -0.57 3.18
CA SER A 32 -13.52 0.76 3.56
C SER A 32 -12.37 1.73 3.71
N ILE A 33 -12.58 2.96 3.26
CA ILE A 33 -11.63 4.05 3.45
C ILE A 33 -12.21 5.01 4.49
N ASN A 34 -11.44 5.29 5.53
CA ASN A 34 -11.80 6.23 6.58
C ASN A 34 -10.79 7.38 6.58
N TYR A 35 -11.28 8.62 6.68
CA TYR A 35 -10.41 9.79 6.74
C TYR A 35 -10.32 10.30 8.16
N ILE A 36 -9.08 10.56 8.60
CA ILE A 36 -8.82 11.11 9.93
C ILE A 36 -8.14 12.47 9.77
N ASN A 37 -8.46 13.38 10.69
CA ASN A 37 -7.91 14.72 10.67
C ASN A 37 -6.94 14.87 11.85
N LEU A 38 -5.68 14.53 11.60
CA LEU A 38 -4.63 14.57 12.62
C LEU A 38 -3.43 15.35 12.09
N ASN A 39 -2.54 15.74 13.00
CA ASN A 39 -1.28 16.32 12.63
C ASN A 39 -0.51 15.36 11.74
N LYS A 40 0.11 15.86 10.66
CA LYS A 40 0.86 15.04 9.71
C LYS A 40 1.97 14.23 10.37
N LYS A 41 2.55 14.73 11.46
CA LYS A 41 3.62 14.05 12.19
C LYS A 41 3.11 12.93 13.10
N ALA A 42 1.82 12.94 13.43
CA ALA A 42 1.24 11.95 14.33
C ALA A 42 1.06 10.60 13.63
N VAL A 43 0.44 10.61 12.45
CA VAL A 43 0.19 9.39 11.66
C VAL A 43 -0.06 9.78 10.22
N GLN A 44 0.37 8.93 9.29
CA GLN A 44 0.10 9.11 7.87
C GLN A 44 -1.15 8.32 7.46
N ALA A 45 -1.12 7.04 7.72
CA ALA A 45 -2.21 6.12 7.38
C ALA A 45 -1.99 4.80 8.12
N TYR A 46 -3.04 4.00 8.27
CA TYR A 46 -2.95 2.66 8.82
C TYR A 46 -4.13 1.81 8.38
N THR A 47 -3.98 0.49 8.52
CA THR A 47 -5.01 -0.48 8.17
C THR A 47 -5.39 -1.25 9.41
N LEU A 48 -6.70 -1.40 9.64
CA LEU A 48 -7.24 -2.15 10.78
C LEU A 48 -8.28 -3.16 10.33
N LYS A 49 -8.34 -4.28 11.06
CA LYS A 49 -9.49 -5.17 11.05
C LYS A 49 -10.16 -5.03 12.42
N PRO A 50 -11.40 -4.59 12.50
CA PRO A 50 -12.05 -4.38 13.80
C PRO A 50 -12.26 -5.68 14.60
N PHE A 51 -12.37 -6.83 13.90
CA PHE A 51 -12.48 -8.15 14.53
C PHE A 51 -12.09 -9.21 13.51
N GLU A 52 -11.88 -10.44 13.99
CA GLU A 52 -11.54 -11.57 13.12
C GLU A 52 -12.61 -11.74 12.04
N ASN A 53 -12.17 -12.00 10.81
CA ASN A 53 -13.01 -12.15 9.62
C ASN A 53 -13.72 -10.87 9.17
N ALA A 54 -13.44 -9.73 9.80
CA ALA A 54 -13.96 -8.45 9.32
C ALA A 54 -13.17 -7.99 8.09
N PRO A 55 -13.83 -7.25 7.18
CA PRO A 55 -13.09 -6.59 6.10
C PRO A 55 -12.11 -5.55 6.67
N PRO A 56 -10.95 -5.37 6.05
CA PRO A 56 -10.02 -4.33 6.48
C PRO A 56 -10.60 -2.93 6.30
N ILE A 57 -10.16 -2.01 7.16
CA ILE A 57 -10.48 -0.59 7.06
C ILE A 57 -9.17 0.16 6.94
N ILE A 58 -9.04 0.97 5.89
CA ILE A 58 -7.87 1.83 5.68
C ILE A 58 -8.22 3.23 6.19
N SER A 59 -7.40 3.75 7.10
CA SER A 59 -7.56 5.10 7.63
C SER A 59 -6.44 5.97 7.09
N ILE A 60 -6.78 7.13 6.53
CA ILE A 60 -5.83 8.01 5.87
C ILE A 60 -5.95 9.41 6.46
N ASN A 61 -4.81 10.01 6.78
CA ASN A 61 -4.78 11.38 7.28
C ASN A 61 -5.11 12.36 6.16
N SER A 62 -6.25 13.02 6.32
CA SER A 62 -6.77 13.95 5.31
C SER A 62 -6.01 15.27 5.23
N ASN A 63 -5.05 15.51 6.11
CA ASN A 63 -4.20 16.71 6.06
C ASN A 63 -3.09 16.62 5.01
N PHE A 64 -2.85 15.44 4.47
CA PHE A 64 -1.98 15.29 3.29
C PHE A 64 -2.75 15.68 2.04
N ASP A 65 -2.03 16.13 1.01
CA ASP A 65 -2.70 16.45 -0.26
C ASP A 65 -3.24 15.19 -0.94
N ILE A 66 -4.07 15.36 -1.96
CA ILE A 66 -4.75 14.26 -2.62
C ILE A 66 -3.77 13.27 -3.23
N ARG A 67 -2.70 13.75 -3.84
CA ARG A 67 -1.69 12.88 -4.45
C ARG A 67 -0.99 12.04 -3.38
N SER A 68 -0.64 12.65 -2.25
CA SER A 68 -0.04 11.95 -1.13
C SER A 68 -1.00 10.93 -0.52
N GLN A 69 -2.27 11.28 -0.37
CA GLN A 69 -3.28 10.34 0.10
C GLN A 69 -3.37 9.12 -0.80
N LYS A 70 -3.25 9.31 -2.11
CA LYS A 70 -3.27 8.20 -3.07
C LYS A 70 -2.09 7.26 -2.85
N ILE A 71 -0.91 7.80 -2.61
CA ILE A 71 0.28 7.00 -2.33
C ILE A 71 0.11 6.22 -1.02
N LEU A 72 -0.35 6.91 0.03
CA LEU A 72 -0.60 6.28 1.32
C LEU A 72 -1.65 5.18 1.20
N CYS A 73 -2.72 5.44 0.45
CA CYS A 73 -3.76 4.44 0.22
C CYS A 73 -3.21 3.21 -0.50
N ALA A 74 -2.37 3.38 -1.50
CA ALA A 74 -1.80 2.24 -2.23
C ALA A 74 -0.94 1.36 -1.31
N HIS A 75 -0.14 1.96 -0.44
CA HIS A 75 0.67 1.23 0.53
C HIS A 75 -0.22 0.44 1.49
N GLU A 76 -1.22 1.10 2.07
CA GLU A 76 -2.15 0.45 3.00
C GLU A 76 -2.99 -0.62 2.32
N LEU A 77 -3.35 -0.41 1.05
CA LEU A 77 -4.06 -1.42 0.27
C LEU A 77 -3.23 -2.69 0.13
N GLY A 78 -1.91 -2.55 -0.06
CA GLY A 78 -1.00 -3.69 -0.06
C GLY A 78 -1.08 -4.49 1.23
N HIS A 79 -1.05 -3.81 2.39
CA HIS A 79 -1.24 -4.48 3.68
C HIS A 79 -2.61 -5.14 3.78
N ALA A 80 -3.66 -4.47 3.35
CA ALA A 80 -5.02 -5.00 3.41
C ALA A 80 -5.18 -6.27 2.58
N ILE A 81 -4.50 -6.36 1.45
CA ILE A 81 -4.58 -7.53 0.56
C ILE A 81 -3.71 -8.67 1.05
N PHE A 82 -2.45 -8.39 1.40
CA PHE A 82 -1.44 -9.44 1.62
C PHE A 82 -1.20 -9.80 3.07
N HIS A 83 -1.60 -8.96 4.03
CA HIS A 83 -1.19 -9.09 5.43
C HIS A 83 -2.36 -9.19 6.40
N GLN A 84 -3.48 -9.73 5.96
CA GLN A 84 -4.69 -9.80 6.81
C GLN A 84 -4.50 -10.71 8.02
N ASP A 85 -3.72 -11.79 7.89
CA ASP A 85 -3.57 -12.78 8.94
C ASP A 85 -2.67 -12.32 10.09
N THR A 86 -1.85 -11.30 9.84
CA THR A 86 -0.86 -10.82 10.80
C THR A 86 -1.27 -9.50 11.45
N PHE A 87 -2.50 -9.18 11.32
CA PHE A 87 -3.09 -7.97 11.78
C PHE A 87 -3.10 -7.95 13.31
N ASN A 88 -2.64 -6.86 13.92
CA ASN A 88 -2.54 -6.71 15.37
C ASN A 88 -1.48 -7.59 16.03
N HIS A 89 -0.56 -8.19 15.28
CA HIS A 89 0.55 -8.93 15.86
C HIS A 89 1.82 -8.10 15.83
N PHE A 90 2.53 -8.09 16.94
CA PHE A 90 3.89 -7.56 16.97
C PHE A 90 4.82 -8.66 16.48
N ASP A 91 5.12 -8.61 15.20
CA ASP A 91 6.09 -9.52 14.60
C ASP A 91 7.48 -8.99 14.88
N GLY A 92 8.47 -9.86 14.84
CA GLY A 92 9.86 -9.44 14.94
C GLY A 92 10.23 -8.52 13.78
N ASP A 93 11.32 -7.77 13.94
CA ASP A 93 11.75 -6.75 12.97
C ASP A 93 11.87 -7.29 11.55
N SER A 94 12.38 -8.51 11.39
CA SER A 94 12.56 -9.10 10.05
C SER A 94 11.22 -9.34 9.35
N LEU A 95 10.21 -9.76 10.11
CA LEU A 95 8.88 -10.02 9.55
C LEU A 95 8.17 -8.71 9.23
N THR A 96 8.30 -7.71 10.10
CA THR A 96 7.76 -6.37 9.85
C THR A 96 8.38 -5.75 8.61
N ASN A 97 9.71 -5.88 8.46
CA ASN A 97 10.43 -5.36 7.29
C ASN A 97 9.99 -6.06 6.01
N SER A 98 9.72 -7.35 6.07
CA SER A 98 9.24 -8.11 4.92
C SER A 98 7.86 -7.61 4.49
N LYS A 99 6.96 -7.37 5.43
CA LYS A 99 5.62 -6.84 5.12
C LYS A 99 5.68 -5.44 4.56
N GLU A 100 6.54 -4.58 5.11
CA GLU A 100 6.74 -3.23 4.59
C GLU A 100 7.29 -3.27 3.16
N TYR A 101 8.26 -4.14 2.90
CA TYR A 101 8.78 -4.33 1.56
C TYR A 101 7.67 -4.72 0.58
N GLU A 102 6.84 -5.69 0.96
CA GLU A 102 5.75 -6.17 0.11
C GLU A 102 4.72 -5.08 -0.17
N ALA A 103 4.34 -4.31 0.85
CA ALA A 103 3.39 -3.21 0.69
C ALA A 103 3.97 -2.10 -0.19
N ASN A 104 5.25 -1.78 -0.03
CA ASN A 104 5.92 -0.77 -0.84
C ASN A 104 6.07 -1.24 -2.29
N LEU A 105 6.41 -2.50 -2.49
CA LEU A 105 6.50 -3.09 -3.83
C LEU A 105 5.16 -3.02 -4.55
N PHE A 106 4.09 -3.39 -3.86
CA PHE A 106 2.74 -3.31 -4.40
C PHE A 106 2.39 -1.87 -4.80
N ALA A 107 2.64 -0.91 -3.92
CA ALA A 107 2.29 0.48 -4.16
C ALA A 107 3.05 1.06 -5.36
N VAL A 108 4.34 0.78 -5.47
CA VAL A 108 5.14 1.25 -6.61
C VAL A 108 4.65 0.59 -7.90
N ALA A 109 4.43 -0.72 -7.88
CA ALA A 109 3.95 -1.44 -9.06
C ALA A 109 2.57 -0.95 -9.51
N LEU A 110 1.72 -0.56 -8.57
CA LEU A 110 0.38 -0.06 -8.88
C LEU A 110 0.42 1.35 -9.46
N LEU A 111 1.20 2.24 -8.88
CA LEU A 111 1.11 3.68 -9.15
C LEU A 111 2.09 4.19 -10.20
N PHE A 112 3.24 3.54 -10.37
CA PHE A 112 4.29 4.05 -11.24
C PHE A 112 4.34 3.33 -12.56
N ASP A 113 4.77 4.04 -13.60
CA ASP A 113 5.05 3.44 -14.91
C ASP A 113 6.42 2.76 -14.82
N LEU A 114 6.40 1.43 -14.73
CA LEU A 114 7.61 0.64 -14.53
C LEU A 114 8.58 0.72 -15.70
N SER A 115 8.08 1.05 -16.89
CA SER A 115 8.92 1.17 -18.08
C SER A 115 9.89 2.36 -18.01
N LYS A 116 9.64 3.30 -17.11
CA LYS A 116 10.47 4.51 -16.95
C LYS A 116 11.63 4.31 -15.99
N PHE A 117 11.72 3.16 -15.33
CA PHE A 117 12.83 2.87 -14.43
C PHE A 117 14.02 2.31 -15.20
N ASN A 118 15.24 2.68 -14.76
CA ASN A 118 16.48 2.18 -15.34
C ASN A 118 16.82 0.76 -14.89
N MET A 119 16.08 0.22 -13.95
CA MET A 119 16.29 -1.12 -13.42
C MET A 119 14.96 -1.81 -13.21
N SER A 120 14.97 -3.13 -13.12
CA SER A 120 13.77 -3.89 -12.80
C SER A 120 13.31 -3.57 -11.37
N ILE A 121 12.00 -3.41 -11.20
CA ILE A 121 11.40 -3.23 -9.87
C ILE A 121 11.74 -4.41 -8.94
N LEU A 122 11.90 -5.61 -9.50
CA LEU A 122 12.25 -6.80 -8.71
C LEU A 122 13.65 -6.73 -8.09
N LYS A 123 14.52 -5.84 -8.59
CA LYS A 123 15.85 -5.61 -8.04
C LYS A 123 15.90 -4.49 -7.03
N MET A 124 14.80 -3.78 -6.83
CA MET A 124 14.74 -2.67 -5.88
C MET A 124 14.55 -3.24 -4.45
N ASP A 125 15.37 -2.74 -3.52
CA ASP A 125 15.20 -3.08 -2.12
C ASP A 125 14.13 -2.18 -1.47
N ASN A 126 13.80 -2.48 -0.21
CA ASN A 126 12.79 -1.73 0.50
C ASN A 126 13.15 -0.25 0.64
N TYR A 127 14.42 0.06 0.85
CA TYR A 127 14.87 1.44 0.98
C TYR A 127 14.57 2.23 -0.29
N LEU A 128 14.88 1.68 -1.46
CA LEU A 128 14.64 2.35 -2.72
C LEU A 128 13.14 2.52 -3.01
N LEU A 129 12.36 1.47 -2.80
CA LEU A 129 10.90 1.53 -2.99
C LEU A 129 10.28 2.58 -2.08
N LYS A 130 10.63 2.56 -0.80
CA LYS A 130 10.12 3.53 0.17
C LYS A 130 10.53 4.95 -0.21
N SER A 131 11.76 5.15 -0.69
CA SER A 131 12.24 6.46 -1.11
C SER A 131 11.43 7.02 -2.27
N LEU A 132 11.07 6.16 -3.25
CA LEU A 132 10.23 6.57 -4.36
C LEU A 132 8.85 7.05 -3.88
N LEU A 133 8.27 6.33 -2.93
CA LEU A 133 6.97 6.71 -2.39
C LEU A 133 7.07 7.99 -1.56
N ASP A 134 8.01 8.05 -0.62
CA ASP A 134 8.15 9.17 0.32
C ASP A 134 8.47 10.48 -0.40
N TYR A 135 9.25 10.41 -1.47
CA TYR A 135 9.59 11.60 -2.27
C TYR A 135 8.34 12.33 -2.77
N ASN A 136 7.28 11.61 -3.01
CA ASN A 136 6.02 12.14 -3.56
C ASN A 136 4.97 12.47 -2.49
N ILE A 137 5.27 12.23 -1.22
CA ILE A 137 4.32 12.52 -0.13
C ILE A 137 4.57 13.94 0.38
N LYS A 138 3.52 14.75 0.38
CA LYS A 138 3.59 16.16 0.80
C LYS A 138 2.62 16.46 1.93
#